data_31b8adf9ff9761070b267e98df32ec27
#
_entry.id   31b8adf9ff9761070b267e98df32ec27
#
_cell.length_a   1.000
_cell.length_b   1.000
_cell.length_c   1.000
_cell.angle_alpha   90.00
_cell.angle_beta   90.00
_cell.angle_gamma   90.00
#
_symmetry.space_group_name_H-M   'P 1'
#
loop_
_entity.id
_entity.type
_entity.pdbx_description
1 polymer ?
#
loop_
_entity_poly.entity_id
_entity_poly.type
_entity_poly.pdbx_seq_one_letter_code
_entity_poly.pdbx_strand_id
1 'polypeptide(L)'
;MPQATPTQPATAPRSPAPQAARAWRLTAWVAGIFSLLVGVAMIVSHFGARAEDPLRSPLLKEYKEKLRLSPADEPMKQRIRALDLQLRQRYFSQLSRTASGVCLLLGGLAVFVMATAQASRYQKSLPLPGLKSEDLGKAARAAAAARWSVAAVGAAIGAFLLVMSFGRTTPLPRGPAELAKLLGTDASPAAADAASPEEFRRNWPCFRGADGSGVWAFTNALGAWNPKTGEGIAWKVPTPAIGFSSPIVWGDRVFFSGGNAALREVVCLGTQTGQTLWRQAVTNVPGTAQATEVPDSTGYAASTMATDGRRVYVIFANGDCAAFTLEGKPVWARSFGALKNAYGHATSLATWQDRLIVQLDQGEPDEGKSKLYALDGRTGRVVWERPRKVGGSWASPIVIEAAGKGQIVVLAAQWVIAYAAKDGAELWRVEGLNGEITPSPAFAGGLVFVASPSEKLLAIRPDGSGDVTKTHLAWTNEDNVPDVTSPASNGDLVFALTTAGMLTCYDAKDGKKLWEHDFEMECHASPALSGNRIYLLGQKGTAVVVEAARQFKELFRAEMGDGFHASPAFAQDRIFLRGVTNVWCLGPVAAPRKL
;
A
#
# COMPACT_ATOMS: atom_id res chain seq x y z
N MET A 1 57.40 30.68 -88.29
CA MET A 1 56.10 31.00 -87.69
C MET A 1 55.22 29.75 -87.76
N PRO A 2 54.92 29.03 -86.71
CA PRO A 2 53.96 27.95 -86.74
C PRO A 2 52.60 28.42 -86.27
N GLN A 3 51.56 28.02 -86.98
CA GLN A 3 50.16 28.31 -86.76
C GLN A 3 49.63 27.60 -85.48
N ALA A 4 48.85 28.33 -84.64
CA ALA A 4 48.20 27.83 -83.49
C ALA A 4 46.88 27.13 -83.87
N THR A 5 46.69 25.91 -83.42
CA THR A 5 45.44 25.12 -83.49
C THR A 5 44.40 25.63 -82.44
N PRO A 6 43.11 25.75 -82.79
CA PRO A 6 42.10 26.17 -81.84
C PRO A 6 41.74 25.04 -80.87
N THR A 7 41.91 25.29 -79.59
CA THR A 7 41.44 24.45 -78.48
C THR A 7 39.92 24.49 -78.35
N GLN A 8 39.27 23.32 -78.40
CA GLN A 8 37.82 23.18 -78.04
C GLN A 8 37.56 23.60 -76.62
N PRO A 9 36.41 24.27 -76.32
CA PRO A 9 36.05 24.63 -74.98
C PRO A 9 35.66 23.40 -74.16
N ALA A 10 36.33 23.20 -73.01
CA ALA A 10 36.06 22.15 -72.07
C ALA A 10 34.59 22.35 -71.49
N THR A 11 33.79 21.32 -71.66
CA THR A 11 32.44 21.24 -71.03
C THR A 11 32.58 21.38 -69.56
N ALA A 12 31.99 22.44 -69.00
CA ALA A 12 31.95 22.72 -67.56
C ALA A 12 31.29 21.58 -66.79
N PRO A 13 31.89 21.12 -65.69
CA PRO A 13 31.29 20.05 -64.87
C PRO A 13 29.98 20.48 -64.25
N ARG A 14 28.91 19.69 -64.44
CA ARG A 14 27.61 19.89 -63.84
C ARG A 14 27.73 19.91 -62.32
N SER A 15 27.26 20.99 -61.64
CA SER A 15 27.29 21.17 -60.19
C SER A 15 26.49 20.05 -59.48
N PRO A 16 26.99 19.50 -58.39
CA PRO A 16 26.29 18.42 -57.62
C PRO A 16 25.01 18.92 -56.91
N ALA A 17 24.79 20.21 -56.84
CA ALA A 17 23.64 20.84 -56.18
C ALA A 17 22.24 20.42 -56.72
N PRO A 18 21.99 20.25 -58.03
CA PRO A 18 20.66 19.86 -58.51
C PRO A 18 20.30 18.39 -58.17
N GLN A 19 21.29 17.50 -58.07
CA GLN A 19 21.03 16.09 -57.71
C GLN A 19 20.70 15.91 -56.22
N ALA A 20 21.39 16.64 -55.33
CA ALA A 20 21.09 16.65 -53.90
C ALA A 20 19.70 17.25 -53.59
N ALA A 21 19.35 18.37 -54.21
CA ALA A 21 18.03 18.97 -54.11
C ALA A 21 16.90 18.01 -54.55
N ARG A 22 17.13 17.26 -55.65
CA ARG A 22 16.17 16.27 -56.15
C ARG A 22 16.03 15.06 -55.19
N ALA A 23 17.12 14.60 -54.57
CA ALA A 23 17.09 13.53 -53.60
C ALA A 23 16.28 13.94 -52.36
N TRP A 24 16.50 15.13 -51.79
CA TRP A 24 15.76 15.63 -50.65
C TRP A 24 14.25 15.87 -50.93
N ARG A 25 13.90 16.32 -52.16
CA ARG A 25 12.51 16.40 -52.60
C ARG A 25 11.82 15.05 -52.64
N LEU A 26 12.50 14.02 -53.17
CA LEU A 26 11.97 12.63 -53.18
C LEU A 26 11.77 12.10 -51.78
N THR A 27 12.71 12.33 -50.83
CA THR A 27 12.59 11.98 -49.44
C THR A 27 11.38 12.68 -48.79
N ALA A 28 11.18 13.96 -49.05
CA ALA A 28 10.01 14.70 -48.57
C ALA A 28 8.68 14.11 -49.09
N TRP A 29 8.63 13.77 -50.41
CA TRP A 29 7.43 13.11 -50.97
C TRP A 29 7.13 11.75 -50.33
N VAL A 30 8.14 10.91 -50.15
CA VAL A 30 7.97 9.59 -49.48
C VAL A 30 7.49 9.76 -48.04
N ALA A 31 8.13 10.67 -47.27
CA ALA A 31 7.75 10.93 -45.90
C ALA A 31 6.34 11.52 -45.78
N GLY A 32 5.96 12.40 -46.72
CA GLY A 32 4.61 13.01 -46.77
C GLY A 32 3.53 11.96 -47.09
N ILE A 33 3.74 11.12 -48.09
CA ILE A 33 2.82 10.03 -48.44
C ILE A 33 2.68 9.02 -47.28
N PHE A 34 3.81 8.66 -46.66
CA PHE A 34 3.79 7.77 -45.48
C PHE A 34 2.98 8.37 -44.33
N SER A 35 3.21 9.63 -44.00
CA SER A 35 2.48 10.32 -42.94
C SER A 35 0.98 10.42 -43.26
N LEU A 36 0.62 10.66 -44.50
CA LEU A 36 -0.78 10.69 -44.94
C LEU A 36 -1.44 9.33 -44.78
N LEU A 37 -0.78 8.24 -45.22
CA LEU A 37 -1.30 6.88 -45.08
C LEU A 37 -1.49 6.46 -43.62
N VAL A 38 -0.52 6.79 -42.75
CA VAL A 38 -0.62 6.56 -41.30
C VAL A 38 -1.78 7.36 -40.71
N GLY A 39 -1.96 8.63 -41.10
CA GLY A 39 -3.06 9.48 -40.67
C GLY A 39 -4.43 8.90 -41.06
N VAL A 40 -4.59 8.46 -42.30
CA VAL A 40 -5.82 7.79 -42.78
C VAL A 40 -6.09 6.49 -41.99
N ALA A 41 -5.07 5.65 -41.79
CA ALA A 41 -5.21 4.42 -41.02
C ALA A 41 -5.62 4.69 -39.55
N MET A 42 -5.10 5.76 -38.93
CA MET A 42 -5.52 6.18 -37.58
C MET A 42 -6.97 6.65 -37.55
N ILE A 43 -7.43 7.40 -38.52
CA ILE A 43 -8.82 7.86 -38.63
C ILE A 43 -9.75 6.65 -38.76
N VAL A 44 -9.45 5.72 -39.65
CA VAL A 44 -10.23 4.47 -39.84
C VAL A 44 -10.25 3.66 -38.53
N SER A 45 -9.10 3.51 -37.87
CA SER A 45 -8.99 2.83 -36.56
C SER A 45 -9.83 3.51 -35.47
N HIS A 46 -9.87 4.84 -35.46
CA HIS A 46 -10.66 5.61 -34.47
C HIS A 46 -12.18 5.39 -34.65
N PHE A 47 -12.66 5.40 -35.87
CA PHE A 47 -14.08 5.11 -36.15
C PHE A 47 -14.43 3.63 -35.87
N GLY A 48 -13.53 2.70 -36.18
CA GLY A 48 -13.68 1.28 -35.84
C GLY A 48 -13.77 1.06 -34.33
N ALA A 49 -12.93 1.73 -33.53
CA ALA A 49 -12.94 1.64 -32.08
C ALA A 49 -14.28 2.13 -31.46
N ARG A 50 -14.93 3.13 -32.03
CA ARG A 50 -16.23 3.60 -31.56
C ARG A 50 -17.37 2.60 -31.81
N ALA A 51 -17.29 1.81 -32.86
CA ALA A 51 -18.28 0.78 -33.18
C ALA A 51 -18.14 -0.47 -32.26
N GLU A 52 -16.94 -0.74 -31.74
CA GLU A 52 -16.62 -1.88 -30.87
C GLU A 52 -16.56 -1.50 -29.37
N ASP A 53 -17.07 -0.33 -28.97
CA ASP A 53 -17.13 0.10 -27.57
C ASP A 53 -17.99 -0.88 -26.73
N PRO A 54 -17.41 -1.55 -25.71
CA PRO A 54 -18.13 -2.50 -24.87
C PRO A 54 -19.39 -1.92 -24.21
N LEU A 55 -19.34 -0.61 -23.86
CA LEU A 55 -20.47 0.08 -23.22
C LEU A 55 -21.65 0.34 -24.17
N ARG A 56 -21.41 0.28 -25.48
CA ARG A 56 -22.42 0.53 -26.52
C ARG A 56 -22.91 -0.73 -27.23
N SER A 57 -22.34 -1.89 -26.91
CA SER A 57 -22.69 -3.17 -27.56
C SER A 57 -24.16 -3.51 -27.32
N PRO A 58 -24.98 -3.63 -28.39
CA PRO A 58 -26.39 -3.97 -28.26
C PRO A 58 -26.60 -5.42 -27.74
N LEU A 59 -25.70 -6.32 -28.14
CA LEU A 59 -25.76 -7.74 -27.74
C LEU A 59 -25.45 -7.90 -26.22
N LEU A 60 -24.51 -7.11 -25.69
CA LEU A 60 -24.21 -7.13 -24.27
C LEU A 60 -25.36 -6.56 -23.43
N LYS A 61 -26.06 -5.56 -23.96
CA LYS A 61 -27.27 -4.99 -23.32
C LYS A 61 -28.39 -6.02 -23.31
N GLU A 62 -28.63 -6.69 -24.41
CA GLU A 62 -29.68 -7.74 -24.54
C GLU A 62 -29.43 -8.88 -23.54
N TYR A 63 -28.18 -9.36 -23.42
CA TYR A 63 -27.85 -10.42 -22.48
C TYR A 63 -28.00 -9.99 -21.03
N LYS A 64 -27.65 -8.73 -20.70
CA LYS A 64 -27.87 -8.17 -19.36
C LYS A 64 -29.34 -8.05 -19.01
N GLU A 65 -30.21 -7.68 -19.96
CA GLU A 65 -31.67 -7.65 -19.74
C GLU A 65 -32.24 -9.05 -19.55
N LYS A 66 -31.82 -10.04 -20.34
CA LYS A 66 -32.21 -11.44 -20.13
C LYS A 66 -31.79 -11.97 -18.77
N LEU A 67 -30.56 -11.63 -18.30
CA LEU A 67 -30.10 -12.01 -16.98
C LEU A 67 -30.91 -11.35 -15.86
N ARG A 68 -31.41 -10.12 -16.08
CA ARG A 68 -32.26 -9.41 -15.12
C ARG A 68 -33.59 -10.13 -14.86
N LEU A 69 -34.12 -10.82 -15.91
CA LEU A 69 -35.33 -11.65 -15.81
C LEU A 69 -35.06 -13.01 -15.13
N SER A 70 -33.84 -13.51 -15.20
CA SER A 70 -33.41 -14.80 -14.61
C SER A 70 -32.06 -14.67 -13.90
N PRO A 71 -32.00 -14.09 -12.71
CA PRO A 71 -30.73 -13.76 -12.02
C PRO A 71 -29.85 -14.96 -11.63
N ALA A 72 -30.42 -16.17 -11.58
CA ALA A 72 -29.73 -17.40 -11.21
C ALA A 72 -29.10 -18.16 -12.41
N ASP A 73 -29.26 -17.66 -13.65
CA ASP A 73 -28.77 -18.32 -14.87
C ASP A 73 -27.24 -18.19 -14.99
N GLU A 74 -26.50 -19.16 -14.44
CA GLU A 74 -25.03 -19.22 -14.49
C GLU A 74 -24.45 -19.34 -15.92
N PRO A 75 -25.04 -20.14 -16.85
CA PRO A 75 -24.64 -20.15 -18.26
C PRO A 75 -24.72 -18.77 -18.92
N MET A 76 -25.76 -17.99 -18.62
CA MET A 76 -25.93 -16.63 -19.14
C MET A 76 -24.89 -15.67 -18.58
N LYS A 77 -24.57 -15.76 -17.28
CA LYS A 77 -23.49 -14.98 -16.64
C LYS A 77 -22.13 -15.25 -17.30
N GLN A 78 -21.83 -16.51 -17.60
CA GLN A 78 -20.59 -16.89 -18.29
C GLN A 78 -20.54 -16.32 -19.72
N ARG A 79 -21.63 -16.35 -20.47
CA ARG A 79 -21.72 -15.75 -21.81
C ARG A 79 -21.50 -14.23 -21.78
N ILE A 80 -22.09 -13.53 -20.80
CA ILE A 80 -21.91 -12.08 -20.63
C ILE A 80 -20.43 -11.79 -20.33
N ARG A 81 -19.80 -12.54 -19.43
CA ARG A 81 -18.38 -12.36 -19.09
C ARG A 81 -17.46 -12.60 -20.29
N ALA A 82 -17.71 -13.66 -21.06
CA ALA A 82 -16.91 -13.97 -22.25
C ALA A 82 -17.04 -12.90 -23.33
N LEU A 83 -18.27 -12.41 -23.59
CA LEU A 83 -18.52 -11.36 -24.57
C LEU A 83 -17.91 -10.01 -24.13
N ASP A 84 -18.08 -9.61 -22.87
CA ASP A 84 -17.48 -8.38 -22.31
C ASP A 84 -15.96 -8.41 -22.41
N LEU A 85 -15.34 -9.54 -22.06
CA LEU A 85 -13.91 -9.74 -22.19
C LEU A 85 -13.42 -9.59 -23.64
N GLN A 86 -14.11 -10.23 -24.58
CA GLN A 86 -13.76 -10.19 -26.00
C GLN A 86 -13.86 -8.75 -26.56
N LEU A 87 -14.91 -8.02 -26.21
CA LEU A 87 -15.08 -6.62 -26.62
C LEU A 87 -14.00 -5.71 -26.01
N ARG A 88 -13.66 -5.87 -24.74
CA ARG A 88 -12.59 -5.13 -24.08
C ARG A 88 -11.22 -5.42 -24.69
N GLN A 89 -10.91 -6.68 -24.98
CA GLN A 89 -9.67 -7.05 -25.65
C GLN A 89 -9.50 -6.36 -26.99
N ARG A 90 -10.55 -6.35 -27.82
CA ARG A 90 -10.56 -5.65 -29.11
C ARG A 90 -10.40 -4.15 -28.94
N TYR A 91 -11.16 -3.54 -28.05
CA TYR A 91 -11.09 -2.10 -27.77
C TYR A 91 -9.71 -1.65 -27.32
N PHE A 92 -9.10 -2.32 -26.34
CA PHE A 92 -7.78 -1.96 -25.86
C PHE A 92 -6.65 -2.26 -26.86
N SER A 93 -6.77 -3.30 -27.66
CA SER A 93 -5.81 -3.57 -28.73
C SER A 93 -5.82 -2.48 -29.81
N GLN A 94 -7.00 -1.95 -30.14
CA GLN A 94 -7.12 -0.81 -31.07
C GLN A 94 -6.56 0.48 -30.47
N LEU A 95 -6.78 0.72 -29.19
CA LEU A 95 -6.23 1.90 -28.49
C LEU A 95 -4.68 1.88 -28.49
N SER A 96 -4.07 0.71 -28.28
CA SER A 96 -2.63 0.51 -28.35
C SER A 96 -2.07 0.77 -29.75
N ARG A 97 -2.77 0.33 -30.82
CA ARG A 97 -2.41 0.61 -32.21
C ARG A 97 -2.49 2.09 -32.54
N THR A 98 -3.47 2.80 -32.00
CA THR A 98 -3.61 4.26 -32.18
C THR A 98 -2.42 5.00 -31.55
N ALA A 99 -1.99 4.62 -30.34
CA ALA A 99 -0.80 5.21 -29.71
C ALA A 99 0.48 5.00 -30.52
N SER A 100 0.68 3.80 -31.10
CA SER A 100 1.80 3.53 -32.00
C SER A 100 1.71 4.36 -33.29
N GLY A 101 0.50 4.55 -33.82
CA GLY A 101 0.25 5.38 -34.99
C GLY A 101 0.64 6.86 -34.79
N VAL A 102 0.41 7.42 -33.59
CA VAL A 102 0.83 8.80 -33.26
C VAL A 102 2.35 8.96 -33.37
N CYS A 103 3.12 8.01 -32.83
CA CYS A 103 4.58 8.05 -32.91
C CYS A 103 5.09 7.97 -34.36
N LEU A 104 4.48 7.11 -35.18
CA LEU A 104 4.80 6.98 -36.61
C LEU A 104 4.49 8.26 -37.39
N LEU A 105 3.34 8.86 -37.10
CA LEU A 105 2.91 10.11 -37.75
C LEU A 105 3.87 11.27 -37.42
N LEU A 106 4.22 11.44 -36.14
CA LEU A 106 5.14 12.48 -35.70
C LEU A 106 6.54 12.28 -36.27
N GLY A 107 7.05 11.02 -36.31
CA GLY A 107 8.33 10.69 -36.93
C GLY A 107 8.35 10.98 -38.43
N GLY A 108 7.31 10.58 -39.15
CA GLY A 108 7.16 10.89 -40.59
C GLY A 108 7.09 12.38 -40.87
N LEU A 109 6.35 13.15 -40.07
CA LEU A 109 6.24 14.60 -40.19
C LEU A 109 7.58 15.30 -39.93
N ALA A 110 8.36 14.87 -38.94
CA ALA A 110 9.68 15.41 -38.64
C ALA A 110 10.66 15.17 -39.81
N VAL A 111 10.65 13.99 -40.42
CA VAL A 111 11.46 13.68 -41.61
C VAL A 111 11.01 14.56 -42.80
N PHE A 112 9.72 14.74 -43.02
CA PHE A 112 9.17 15.60 -44.08
C PHE A 112 9.62 17.05 -43.93
N VAL A 113 9.53 17.63 -42.71
CA VAL A 113 9.96 19.00 -42.44
C VAL A 113 11.48 19.17 -42.66
N MET A 114 12.28 18.23 -42.16
CA MET A 114 13.71 18.26 -42.34
C MET A 114 14.09 18.16 -43.83
N ALA A 115 13.48 17.25 -44.58
CA ALA A 115 13.78 17.02 -46.00
C ALA A 115 13.37 18.24 -46.86
N THR A 116 12.25 18.88 -46.56
CA THR A 116 11.82 20.13 -47.24
C THR A 116 12.77 21.27 -46.92
N ALA A 117 13.18 21.45 -45.65
CA ALA A 117 14.14 22.46 -45.25
C ALA A 117 15.50 22.28 -45.94
N GLN A 118 16.01 21.05 -46.04
CA GLN A 118 17.25 20.77 -46.75
C GLN A 118 17.14 20.95 -48.26
N ALA A 119 16.03 20.52 -48.87
CA ALA A 119 15.80 20.76 -50.30
C ALA A 119 15.81 22.28 -50.64
N SER A 120 15.23 23.12 -49.78
CA SER A 120 15.24 24.58 -49.93
C SER A 120 16.65 25.21 -49.80
N ARG A 121 17.48 24.68 -48.88
CA ARG A 121 18.87 25.14 -48.70
C ARG A 121 19.72 24.87 -49.96
N TYR A 122 19.59 23.73 -50.61
CA TYR A 122 20.31 23.39 -51.83
C TYR A 122 19.81 24.17 -53.07
N GLN A 123 18.62 24.75 -53.05
CA GLN A 123 18.12 25.65 -54.11
C GLN A 123 18.69 27.05 -54.02
N LYS A 124 19.13 27.49 -52.84
CA LYS A 124 19.61 28.86 -52.59
C LYS A 124 21.13 29.01 -52.73
N SER A 125 21.89 27.96 -53.02
CA SER A 125 23.35 28.01 -53.24
C SER A 125 23.65 28.51 -54.66
N LEU A 126 24.22 29.72 -54.76
CA LEU A 126 24.82 30.24 -55.99
C LEU A 126 26.02 29.33 -56.40
N PRO A 127 26.25 29.09 -57.70
CA PRO A 127 27.39 28.32 -58.17
C PRO A 127 28.68 29.03 -57.80
N LEU A 128 29.56 28.38 -57.04
CA LEU A 128 30.90 28.87 -56.74
C LEU A 128 31.82 28.57 -57.95
N PRO A 129 32.52 29.55 -58.52
CA PRO A 129 33.49 29.31 -59.58
C PRO A 129 34.77 28.70 -58.97
N GLY A 130 35.22 27.56 -59.49
CA GLY A 130 36.60 27.07 -59.31
C GLY A 130 36.83 25.81 -58.46
N LEU A 131 35.94 24.82 -58.42
CA LEU A 131 36.19 23.53 -57.75
C LEU A 131 36.99 22.57 -58.67
N LYS A 132 38.13 22.01 -58.19
CA LYS A 132 38.94 20.98 -58.86
C LYS A 132 38.17 19.67 -58.97
N SER A 133 38.45 18.86 -60.00
CA SER A 133 37.74 17.60 -60.31
C SER A 133 37.78 16.56 -59.19
N GLU A 134 38.80 16.57 -58.32
CA GLU A 134 38.92 15.68 -57.15
C GLU A 134 37.87 15.94 -56.03
N ASP A 135 37.45 17.20 -55.86
CA ASP A 135 36.45 17.58 -54.86
C ASP A 135 35.05 17.16 -55.26
N LEU A 136 34.76 17.04 -56.54
CA LEU A 136 33.48 16.57 -57.06
C LEU A 136 33.25 15.06 -56.76
N GLY A 137 34.32 14.24 -56.80
CA GLY A 137 34.26 12.81 -56.46
C GLY A 137 34.03 12.59 -54.94
N LYS A 138 34.64 13.42 -54.09
CA LYS A 138 34.43 13.39 -52.64
C LYS A 138 33.01 13.85 -52.25
N ALA A 139 32.50 14.94 -52.88
CA ALA A 139 31.15 15.43 -52.65
C ALA A 139 30.07 14.43 -53.12
N ALA A 140 30.26 13.75 -54.23
CA ALA A 140 29.35 12.71 -54.74
C ALA A 140 29.29 11.50 -53.81
N ARG A 141 30.46 11.04 -53.27
CA ARG A 141 30.53 9.94 -52.27
C ARG A 141 29.90 10.34 -50.94
N ALA A 142 30.14 11.57 -50.44
CA ALA A 142 29.52 12.06 -49.23
C ALA A 142 27.98 12.18 -49.37
N ALA A 143 27.49 12.61 -50.55
CA ALA A 143 26.05 12.66 -50.82
C ALA A 143 25.43 11.26 -50.97
N ALA A 144 26.16 10.28 -51.46
CA ALA A 144 25.72 8.88 -51.51
C ALA A 144 25.71 8.25 -50.12
N ALA A 145 26.75 8.48 -49.29
CA ALA A 145 26.83 8.02 -47.92
C ALA A 145 25.71 8.64 -47.05
N ALA A 146 25.40 9.94 -47.20
CA ALA A 146 24.29 10.59 -46.52
C ALA A 146 22.91 10.00 -46.91
N ARG A 147 22.72 9.60 -48.17
CA ARG A 147 21.49 8.92 -48.63
C ARG A 147 21.33 7.55 -48.00
N TRP A 148 22.40 6.77 -47.96
CA TRP A 148 22.39 5.44 -47.37
C TRP A 148 22.24 5.49 -45.85
N SER A 149 22.84 6.46 -45.16
CA SER A 149 22.68 6.63 -43.71
C SER A 149 21.24 7.02 -43.34
N VAL A 150 20.58 7.92 -44.10
CA VAL A 150 19.16 8.28 -43.88
C VAL A 150 18.24 7.09 -44.16
N ALA A 151 18.50 6.33 -45.22
CA ALA A 151 17.76 5.10 -45.54
C ALA A 151 17.96 4.02 -44.47
N ALA A 152 19.18 3.84 -43.98
CA ALA A 152 19.50 2.88 -42.93
C ALA A 152 18.87 3.25 -41.58
N VAL A 153 18.92 4.54 -41.18
CA VAL A 153 18.26 5.05 -39.97
C VAL A 153 16.76 4.91 -40.10
N GLY A 154 16.16 5.24 -41.24
CA GLY A 154 14.73 5.07 -41.50
C GLY A 154 14.29 3.61 -41.43
N ALA A 155 15.09 2.70 -42.03
CA ALA A 155 14.85 1.26 -41.95
C ALA A 155 15.02 0.71 -40.54
N ALA A 156 16.02 1.17 -39.77
CA ALA A 156 16.24 0.78 -38.39
C ALA A 156 15.10 1.26 -37.46
N ILE A 157 14.66 2.51 -37.64
CA ILE A 157 13.49 3.03 -36.91
C ILE A 157 12.23 2.25 -37.29
N GLY A 158 12.00 1.96 -38.57
CA GLY A 158 10.87 1.17 -39.03
C GLY A 158 10.89 -0.26 -38.48
N ALA A 159 12.07 -0.93 -38.52
CA ALA A 159 12.23 -2.26 -37.92
C ALA A 159 12.05 -2.24 -36.39
N PHE A 160 12.61 -1.26 -35.69
CA PHE A 160 12.41 -1.08 -34.24
C PHE A 160 10.94 -0.88 -33.87
N LEU A 161 10.22 -0.03 -34.61
CA LEU A 161 8.79 0.21 -34.40
C LEU A 161 7.94 -1.02 -34.75
N LEU A 162 8.32 -1.78 -35.77
CA LEU A 162 7.74 -3.09 -36.11
C LEU A 162 7.95 -4.10 -34.97
N VAL A 163 9.17 -4.25 -34.49
CA VAL A 163 9.49 -5.12 -33.35
C VAL A 163 8.73 -4.68 -32.09
N MET A 164 8.67 -3.37 -31.81
CA MET A 164 7.91 -2.82 -30.68
C MET A 164 6.39 -2.97 -30.86
N SER A 165 5.89 -2.97 -32.09
CA SER A 165 4.46 -3.16 -32.40
C SER A 165 4.03 -4.63 -32.34
N PHE A 166 4.89 -5.55 -32.78
CA PHE A 166 4.63 -6.99 -32.74
C PHE A 166 5.21 -7.68 -31.51
N GLY A 167 6.28 -7.14 -30.90
CA GLY A 167 6.90 -7.66 -29.67
C GLY A 167 6.15 -7.28 -28.39
N ARG A 168 5.25 -6.28 -28.41
CA ARG A 168 4.30 -6.02 -27.34
C ARG A 168 3.05 -6.85 -27.53
N THR A 169 3.19 -8.16 -27.46
CA THR A 169 2.09 -8.99 -26.99
C THR A 169 1.93 -8.64 -25.52
N THR A 170 1.00 -7.74 -25.20
CA THR A 170 0.46 -7.73 -23.84
C THR A 170 0.06 -9.18 -23.56
N PRO A 171 0.52 -9.80 -22.49
CA PRO A 171 0.09 -11.15 -22.12
C PRO A 171 -1.36 -11.08 -21.63
N LEU A 172 -2.27 -10.76 -22.56
CA LEU A 172 -3.69 -10.91 -22.31
C LEU A 172 -4.00 -12.40 -22.34
N PRO A 173 -4.64 -12.93 -21.32
CA PRO A 173 -4.94 -14.35 -21.21
C PRO A 173 -5.73 -14.83 -22.42
N ARG A 174 -5.27 -15.91 -23.04
CA ARG A 174 -5.90 -16.53 -24.22
C ARG A 174 -7.16 -17.33 -23.90
N GLY A 175 -7.52 -17.44 -22.58
CA GLY A 175 -8.70 -18.16 -22.13
C GLY A 175 -9.10 -17.85 -20.70
N PRO A 176 -10.27 -18.33 -20.24
CA PRO A 176 -10.77 -18.10 -18.89
C PRO A 176 -9.80 -18.57 -17.79
N ALA A 177 -9.10 -19.67 -17.98
CA ALA A 177 -8.12 -20.22 -17.04
C ALA A 177 -6.87 -19.33 -16.91
N GLU A 178 -6.38 -18.77 -18.01
CA GLU A 178 -5.23 -17.87 -18.02
C GLU A 178 -5.59 -16.48 -17.48
N LEU A 179 -6.85 -16.03 -17.70
CA LEU A 179 -7.41 -14.82 -17.09
C LEU A 179 -7.57 -15.00 -15.57
N ALA A 180 -8.08 -16.13 -15.13
CA ALA A 180 -8.22 -16.49 -13.73
C ALA A 180 -6.85 -16.47 -13.02
N LYS A 181 -5.81 -16.99 -13.68
CA LYS A 181 -4.42 -16.95 -13.20
C LYS A 181 -3.83 -15.53 -13.13
N LEU A 182 -4.16 -14.65 -14.09
CA LEU A 182 -3.71 -13.24 -14.11
C LEU A 182 -4.52 -12.33 -13.18
N LEU A 183 -5.80 -12.62 -13.00
CA LEU A 183 -6.67 -11.89 -12.07
C LEU A 183 -6.58 -12.43 -10.64
N GLY A 184 -5.84 -13.53 -10.43
CA GLY A 184 -5.81 -14.20 -9.12
C GLY A 184 -7.17 -14.76 -8.70
N THR A 185 -8.06 -15.05 -9.69
CA THR A 185 -9.39 -15.60 -9.45
C THR A 185 -9.44 -17.12 -9.58
N ASP A 186 -8.28 -17.78 -9.72
CA ASP A 186 -8.20 -19.18 -9.36
C ASP A 186 -8.47 -19.26 -7.86
N ALA A 187 -9.64 -19.78 -7.51
CA ALA A 187 -10.13 -19.91 -6.14
C ALA A 187 -9.31 -20.91 -5.33
N SER A 188 -7.97 -20.87 -5.43
CA SER A 188 -7.12 -21.73 -4.63
C SER A 188 -5.71 -21.20 -4.28
N PRO A 189 -5.00 -20.31 -5.00
CA PRO A 189 -3.68 -19.88 -4.50
C PRO A 189 -3.74 -18.71 -3.52
N ALA A 190 -4.75 -17.83 -3.55
CA ALA A 190 -4.80 -16.67 -2.67
C ALA A 190 -5.06 -17.03 -1.20
N ALA A 191 -5.91 -18.02 -0.95
CA ALA A 191 -6.14 -18.55 0.40
C ALA A 191 -4.93 -19.32 0.96
N ALA A 192 -4.09 -19.88 0.08
CA ALA A 192 -2.85 -20.59 0.45
C ALA A 192 -1.68 -19.63 0.73
N ASP A 193 -1.75 -18.38 0.28
CA ASP A 193 -0.68 -17.36 0.43
C ASP A 193 -0.88 -16.45 1.67
N ALA A 194 -1.99 -16.61 2.40
CA ALA A 194 -2.24 -16.01 3.70
C ALA A 194 -2.33 -17.08 4.78
N ALA A 195 -2.08 -16.69 6.03
CA ALA A 195 -2.26 -17.60 7.17
C ALA A 195 -3.74 -17.96 7.35
N SER A 196 -4.00 -19.18 7.82
CA SER A 196 -5.34 -19.57 8.22
C SER A 196 -5.81 -18.74 9.44
N PRO A 197 -7.13 -18.60 9.68
CA PRO A 197 -7.63 -17.90 10.86
C PRO A 197 -7.14 -18.49 12.18
N GLU A 198 -6.89 -19.80 12.23
CA GLU A 198 -6.34 -20.47 13.41
C GLU A 198 -4.86 -20.13 13.60
N GLU A 199 -4.05 -20.21 12.54
CA GLU A 199 -2.65 -19.81 12.55
C GLU A 199 -2.51 -18.33 12.96
N PHE A 200 -3.39 -17.46 12.44
CA PHE A 200 -3.42 -16.03 12.74
C PHE A 200 -3.67 -15.78 14.24
N ARG A 201 -4.64 -16.45 14.83
CA ARG A 201 -4.97 -16.33 16.26
C ARG A 201 -3.89 -16.89 17.19
N ARG A 202 -3.06 -17.83 16.75
CA ARG A 202 -1.93 -18.38 17.52
C ARG A 202 -0.70 -17.47 17.54
N ASN A 203 -0.79 -16.30 16.93
CA ASN A 203 0.26 -15.30 16.83
C ASN A 203 -0.23 -13.92 17.26
N TRP A 204 0.66 -12.96 17.33
CA TRP A 204 0.35 -11.54 17.60
C TRP A 204 0.66 -10.70 16.36
N PRO A 205 -0.19 -10.76 15.32
CA PRO A 205 0.15 -10.35 13.96
C PRO A 205 0.09 -8.85 13.69
N CYS A 206 -0.54 -8.07 14.55
CA CYS A 206 -0.71 -6.62 14.40
C CYS A 206 -0.86 -5.95 15.78
N PHE A 207 -1.08 -4.65 15.77
CA PHE A 207 -1.32 -3.89 17.00
C PHE A 207 -2.45 -4.50 17.81
N ARG A 208 -2.13 -4.86 19.07
CA ARG A 208 -3.05 -5.49 20.03
C ARG A 208 -3.60 -6.85 19.60
N GLY A 209 -2.83 -7.61 18.80
CA GLY A 209 -3.11 -9.02 18.50
C GLY A 209 -4.01 -9.24 17.29
N ALA A 210 -4.48 -10.47 17.11
CA ALA A 210 -5.08 -10.95 15.87
C ALA A 210 -6.34 -10.19 15.44
N ASP A 211 -7.13 -9.71 16.40
CA ASP A 211 -8.36 -8.95 16.19
C ASP A 211 -8.25 -7.48 16.66
N GLY A 212 -7.04 -7.05 17.06
CA GLY A 212 -6.79 -5.71 17.57
C GLY A 212 -7.38 -5.43 18.96
N SER A 213 -7.90 -6.43 19.67
CA SER A 213 -8.63 -6.24 20.94
C SER A 213 -7.74 -6.23 22.18
N GLY A 214 -6.43 -6.50 22.03
CA GLY A 214 -5.50 -6.60 23.17
C GLY A 214 -5.65 -7.88 23.99
N VAL A 215 -6.22 -8.93 23.42
CA VAL A 215 -6.51 -10.18 24.13
C VAL A 215 -5.70 -11.34 23.54
N TRP A 216 -5.00 -12.04 24.42
CA TRP A 216 -4.35 -13.31 24.11
C TRP A 216 -5.27 -14.47 24.54
N ALA A 217 -5.68 -15.28 23.57
CA ALA A 217 -6.67 -16.34 23.79
C ALA A 217 -6.15 -17.52 24.65
N PHE A 218 -4.86 -17.53 25.01
CA PHE A 218 -4.23 -18.58 25.80
C PHE A 218 -3.99 -18.11 27.23
N THR A 219 -3.98 -19.02 28.19
CA THR A 219 -3.97 -18.72 29.62
C THR A 219 -2.62 -18.91 30.31
N ASN A 220 -1.55 -19.15 29.55
CA ASN A 220 -0.24 -19.52 30.07
C ASN A 220 0.78 -18.37 30.15
N ALA A 221 0.34 -17.11 29.96
CA ALA A 221 1.23 -15.98 30.11
C ALA A 221 1.67 -15.79 31.57
N LEU A 222 2.96 -15.42 31.75
CA LEU A 222 3.60 -15.29 33.05
C LEU A 222 2.93 -14.19 33.90
N GLY A 223 2.61 -14.49 35.16
CA GLY A 223 1.95 -13.56 36.08
C GLY A 223 2.88 -12.79 37.01
N ALA A 224 4.16 -13.18 37.12
CA ALA A 224 5.17 -12.53 37.96
C ALA A 224 6.59 -12.76 37.44
N TRP A 225 7.48 -11.80 37.65
CA TRP A 225 8.89 -11.86 37.26
C TRP A 225 9.72 -10.91 38.15
N ASN A 226 11.04 -11.05 38.14
CA ASN A 226 11.90 -10.19 38.94
C ASN A 226 13.01 -9.58 38.09
N PRO A 227 12.94 -8.27 37.75
CA PRO A 227 13.95 -7.60 36.96
C PRO A 227 15.34 -7.55 37.58
N LYS A 228 15.44 -7.66 38.93
CA LYS A 228 16.71 -7.61 39.66
C LYS A 228 17.43 -8.96 39.68
N THR A 229 16.70 -10.04 39.84
CA THR A 229 17.25 -11.41 39.89
C THR A 229 17.28 -12.07 38.50
N GLY A 230 16.50 -11.59 37.54
CA GLY A 230 16.31 -12.21 36.23
C GLY A 230 15.28 -13.33 36.20
N GLU A 231 14.64 -13.65 37.31
CA GLU A 231 13.58 -14.68 37.37
C GLU A 231 12.41 -14.29 36.48
N GLY A 232 11.93 -15.23 35.64
CA GLY A 232 10.85 -14.99 34.70
C GLY A 232 11.24 -14.12 33.50
N ILE A 233 12.52 -13.74 33.34
CA ILE A 233 13.04 -13.00 32.19
C ILE A 233 13.83 -13.96 31.32
N ALA A 234 13.22 -14.34 30.16
CA ALA A 234 13.88 -15.23 29.23
C ALA A 234 15.11 -14.56 28.58
N TRP A 235 14.97 -13.31 28.23
CA TRP A 235 16.05 -12.47 27.73
C TRP A 235 15.69 -10.97 27.80
N LYS A 236 16.72 -10.14 27.81
CA LYS A 236 16.68 -8.68 27.72
C LYS A 236 17.81 -8.25 26.78
N VAL A 237 17.50 -7.46 25.77
CA VAL A 237 18.49 -6.93 24.81
C VAL A 237 18.29 -5.44 24.62
N PRO A 238 19.33 -4.65 24.35
CA PRO A 238 19.19 -3.23 24.03
C PRO A 238 18.24 -3.05 22.83
N THR A 239 17.41 -2.00 22.86
CA THR A 239 16.54 -1.64 21.73
C THR A 239 17.42 -1.21 20.56
N PRO A 240 17.43 -1.95 19.43
CA PRO A 240 18.36 -1.66 18.34
C PRO A 240 17.92 -0.47 17.47
N ALA A 241 16.71 0.06 17.64
CA ALA A 241 16.14 1.13 16.83
C ALA A 241 15.18 2.00 17.65
N ILE A 242 15.28 3.32 17.49
CA ILE A 242 14.41 4.30 18.17
C ILE A 242 12.98 4.23 17.56
N GLY A 243 11.95 4.27 18.39
CA GLY A 243 10.54 4.34 17.98
C GLY A 243 9.61 3.71 19.01
N PHE A 244 8.30 3.94 18.83
CA PHE A 244 7.26 3.56 19.79
C PHE A 244 6.31 2.46 19.29
N SER A 245 6.56 1.92 18.08
CA SER A 245 5.73 0.81 17.57
C SER A 245 5.74 -0.38 18.53
N SER A 246 4.58 -0.95 18.78
CA SER A 246 4.47 -2.18 19.57
C SER A 246 5.12 -3.37 18.83
N PRO A 247 5.68 -4.34 19.53
CA PRO A 247 6.14 -5.57 18.88
C PRO A 247 4.96 -6.35 18.31
N ILE A 248 5.20 -7.01 17.18
CA ILE A 248 4.33 -8.07 16.66
C ILE A 248 5.12 -9.38 16.63
N VAL A 249 4.42 -10.51 16.74
CA VAL A 249 5.05 -11.82 16.82
C VAL A 249 4.43 -12.78 15.82
N TRP A 250 5.29 -13.48 15.09
CA TRP A 250 4.88 -14.56 14.20
C TRP A 250 5.85 -15.73 14.26
N GLY A 251 5.37 -16.88 14.70
CA GLY A 251 6.18 -18.07 14.88
C GLY A 251 7.33 -17.84 15.87
N ASP A 252 8.55 -17.96 15.38
CA ASP A 252 9.79 -17.76 16.14
C ASP A 252 10.41 -16.36 16.02
N ARG A 253 9.65 -15.38 15.52
CA ARG A 253 10.11 -14.03 15.20
C ARG A 253 9.32 -12.94 15.90
N VAL A 254 10.03 -11.92 16.39
CA VAL A 254 9.47 -10.64 16.89
C VAL A 254 9.87 -9.55 15.94
N PHE A 255 8.92 -8.73 15.51
CA PHE A 255 9.19 -7.62 14.60
C PHE A 255 8.74 -6.30 15.22
N PHE A 256 9.48 -5.24 14.95
CA PHE A 256 9.12 -3.86 15.21
C PHE A 256 9.85 -2.92 14.26
N SER A 257 9.33 -1.73 14.09
CA SER A 257 9.94 -0.68 13.28
C SER A 257 10.69 0.32 14.16
N GLY A 258 11.67 0.98 13.59
CA GLY A 258 12.36 2.08 14.21
C GLY A 258 12.85 3.08 13.19
N GLY A 259 13.12 4.30 13.62
CA GLY A 259 13.67 5.27 12.70
C GLY A 259 13.58 6.71 13.15
N ASN A 260 14.20 7.54 12.33
CA ASN A 260 14.18 9.00 12.39
C ASN A 260 14.08 9.54 10.95
N ALA A 261 14.23 10.83 10.75
CA ALA A 261 14.18 11.44 9.42
C ALA A 261 15.22 10.85 8.44
N ALA A 262 16.38 10.42 8.91
CA ALA A 262 17.48 9.92 8.09
C ALA A 262 17.42 8.40 7.86
N LEU A 263 17.00 7.63 8.87
CA LEU A 263 16.98 6.16 8.83
C LEU A 263 15.61 5.65 9.25
N ARG A 264 15.02 4.82 8.43
CA ARG A 264 13.78 4.06 8.70
C ARG A 264 14.08 2.60 8.50
N GLU A 265 13.78 1.77 9.49
CA GLU A 265 14.18 0.36 9.46
C GLU A 265 13.16 -0.57 10.12
N VAL A 266 13.22 -1.83 9.73
CA VAL A 266 12.53 -2.95 10.34
C VAL A 266 13.55 -3.83 11.02
N VAL A 267 13.24 -4.24 12.23
CA VAL A 267 14.05 -5.15 13.04
C VAL A 267 13.28 -6.45 13.29
N CYS A 268 13.97 -7.57 13.14
CA CYS A 268 13.48 -8.90 13.48
C CYS A 268 14.39 -9.54 14.50
N LEU A 269 13.82 -9.95 15.64
CA LEU A 269 14.50 -10.71 16.68
C LEU A 269 13.96 -12.13 16.76
N GLY A 270 14.79 -13.08 17.21
CA GLY A 270 14.36 -14.42 17.56
C GLY A 270 13.61 -14.44 18.89
N THR A 271 12.42 -15.07 18.94
CA THR A 271 11.60 -15.17 20.17
C THR A 271 12.30 -15.85 21.32
N GLN A 272 13.19 -16.81 21.04
CA GLN A 272 13.86 -17.63 22.05
C GLN A 272 15.10 -16.96 22.67
N THR A 273 15.81 -16.13 21.88
CA THR A 273 17.13 -15.63 22.25
C THR A 273 17.25 -14.11 22.30
N GLY A 274 16.31 -13.39 21.68
CA GLY A 274 16.42 -11.94 21.49
C GLY A 274 17.51 -11.51 20.50
N GLN A 275 18.20 -12.47 19.86
CA GLN A 275 19.20 -12.15 18.84
C GLN A 275 18.57 -11.53 17.63
N THR A 276 19.22 -10.52 17.06
CA THR A 276 18.80 -9.93 15.80
C THR A 276 19.00 -10.95 14.67
N LEU A 277 17.89 -11.39 14.08
CA LEU A 277 17.90 -12.28 12.91
C LEU A 277 18.20 -11.48 11.64
N TRP A 278 17.61 -10.30 11.52
CA TRP A 278 17.87 -9.36 10.43
C TRP A 278 17.42 -7.93 10.80
N ARG A 279 18.01 -6.96 10.10
CA ARG A 279 17.58 -5.55 10.05
C ARG A 279 17.54 -5.11 8.62
N GLN A 280 16.50 -4.41 8.21
CA GLN A 280 16.33 -3.90 6.86
C GLN A 280 15.95 -2.43 6.87
N ALA A 281 16.77 -1.62 6.22
CA ALA A 281 16.47 -0.22 5.99
C ALA A 281 15.41 -0.08 4.88
N VAL A 282 14.47 0.84 5.09
CA VAL A 282 13.49 1.23 4.07
C VAL A 282 14.02 2.46 3.36
N THR A 283 14.65 2.25 2.21
CA THR A 283 15.32 3.26 1.40
C THR A 283 14.83 3.20 -0.06
N ASN A 284 15.11 4.26 -0.82
CA ASN A 284 14.76 4.34 -2.24
C ASN A 284 13.28 4.06 -2.54
N VAL A 285 12.39 4.51 -1.64
CA VAL A 285 10.96 4.31 -1.81
C VAL A 285 10.45 5.21 -2.94
N PRO A 286 9.79 4.68 -3.98
CA PRO A 286 9.24 5.49 -5.05
C PRO A 286 8.21 6.49 -4.52
N GLY A 287 8.38 7.79 -4.84
CA GLY A 287 7.48 8.86 -4.41
C GLY A 287 7.64 9.28 -2.94
N THR A 288 8.75 8.89 -2.28
CA THR A 288 9.02 9.29 -0.89
C THR A 288 8.94 10.80 -0.73
N ALA A 289 8.21 11.25 0.29
CA ALA A 289 8.16 12.66 0.67
C ALA A 289 9.49 13.09 1.31
N GLN A 290 9.76 14.40 1.28
CA GLN A 290 10.79 14.99 2.12
C GLN A 290 10.52 14.68 3.61
N ALA A 291 11.53 14.86 4.45
CA ALA A 291 11.39 14.63 5.89
C ALA A 291 10.15 15.35 6.45
N THR A 292 9.33 14.59 7.17
CA THR A 292 8.15 15.10 7.86
C THR A 292 8.57 15.44 9.29
N GLU A 293 8.21 16.62 9.76
CA GLU A 293 8.36 16.96 11.18
C GLU A 293 7.28 16.23 11.98
N VAL A 294 7.67 15.56 13.04
CA VAL A 294 6.79 14.88 13.98
C VAL A 294 7.24 15.18 15.41
N PRO A 295 6.33 15.28 16.38
CA PRO A 295 6.67 15.44 17.79
C PRO A 295 7.52 14.28 18.30
N ASP A 296 8.43 14.55 19.26
CA ASP A 296 9.26 13.52 19.90
C ASP A 296 8.40 12.44 20.59
N SER A 297 7.21 12.81 21.08
CA SER A 297 6.25 11.88 21.71
C SER A 297 5.69 10.83 20.75
N THR A 298 5.72 11.07 19.45
CA THR A 298 5.27 10.13 18.41
C THR A 298 6.46 9.55 17.64
N GLY A 299 7.42 10.40 17.24
CA GLY A 299 8.57 9.99 16.44
C GLY A 299 8.20 9.44 15.06
N TYR A 300 9.18 8.91 14.36
CA TYR A 300 9.04 8.43 12.97
C TYR A 300 8.42 7.03 12.86
N ALA A 301 8.45 6.24 13.92
CA ALA A 301 8.04 4.85 13.94
C ALA A 301 7.06 4.56 15.09
N ALA A 302 5.96 5.30 15.14
CA ALA A 302 4.85 5.07 16.07
C ALA A 302 3.93 3.94 15.58
N SER A 303 3.68 3.87 14.26
CA SER A 303 2.82 2.85 13.65
C SER A 303 3.35 1.45 13.94
N THR A 304 2.52 0.61 14.54
CA THR A 304 2.82 -0.81 14.69
C THR A 304 2.66 -1.53 13.36
N MET A 305 3.59 -2.41 13.09
CA MET A 305 3.64 -3.27 11.92
C MET A 305 2.47 -4.24 11.89
N ALA A 306 2.23 -4.88 10.74
CA ALA A 306 1.31 -6.01 10.62
C ALA A 306 1.93 -7.13 9.78
N THR A 307 1.40 -8.35 9.92
CA THR A 307 1.77 -9.50 9.10
C THR A 307 0.53 -10.27 8.65
N ASP A 308 0.58 -10.83 7.45
CA ASP A 308 -0.39 -11.80 6.93
C ASP A 308 0.06 -13.26 7.16
N GLY A 309 1.17 -13.43 7.89
CA GLY A 309 1.79 -14.71 8.13
C GLY A 309 2.75 -15.19 7.05
N ARG A 310 2.92 -14.41 5.99
CA ARG A 310 3.87 -14.68 4.89
C ARG A 310 4.78 -13.48 4.66
N ARG A 311 4.30 -12.28 4.95
CA ARG A 311 5.00 -11.00 4.80
C ARG A 311 4.80 -10.14 6.05
N VAL A 312 5.72 -9.25 6.32
CA VAL A 312 5.58 -8.19 7.32
C VAL A 312 5.51 -6.84 6.60
N TYR A 313 4.65 -5.97 7.11
CA TYR A 313 4.35 -4.67 6.55
C TYR A 313 4.68 -3.57 7.53
N VAL A 314 5.27 -2.49 7.06
CA VAL A 314 5.65 -1.33 7.85
C VAL A 314 5.20 -0.05 7.16
N ILE A 315 4.85 0.97 7.95
CA ILE A 315 4.65 2.33 7.47
C ILE A 315 5.30 3.30 8.46
N PHE A 316 5.84 4.40 7.94
CA PHE A 316 6.53 5.43 8.72
C PHE A 316 5.80 6.76 8.64
N ALA A 317 6.14 7.69 9.54
CA ALA A 317 5.49 8.98 9.68
C ALA A 317 5.40 9.80 8.38
N ASN A 318 6.37 9.64 7.47
CA ASN A 318 6.40 10.30 6.16
C ASN A 318 5.57 9.59 5.06
N GLY A 319 4.84 8.54 5.43
CA GLY A 319 4.01 7.77 4.50
C GLY A 319 4.74 6.69 3.70
N ASP A 320 6.03 6.46 3.95
CA ASP A 320 6.77 5.36 3.32
C ASP A 320 6.29 4.01 3.88
N CYS A 321 5.78 3.17 3.01
CA CYS A 321 5.24 1.85 3.33
C CYS A 321 6.00 0.77 2.56
N ALA A 322 6.37 -0.31 3.24
CA ALA A 322 7.12 -1.41 2.64
C ALA A 322 6.66 -2.78 3.14
N ALA A 323 6.93 -3.80 2.36
CA ALA A 323 6.74 -5.20 2.71
C ALA A 323 8.04 -5.97 2.58
N PHE A 324 8.24 -6.90 3.51
CA PHE A 324 9.34 -7.84 3.53
C PHE A 324 8.81 -9.27 3.72
N THR A 325 9.54 -10.28 3.26
CA THR A 325 9.27 -11.65 3.70
C THR A 325 9.61 -11.80 5.18
N LEU A 326 9.19 -12.88 5.82
CA LEU A 326 9.54 -13.15 7.22
C LEU A 326 11.07 -13.29 7.44
N GLU A 327 11.82 -13.60 6.37
CA GLU A 327 13.28 -13.69 6.33
C GLU A 327 13.98 -12.36 6.03
N GLY A 328 13.20 -11.26 5.89
CA GLY A 328 13.75 -9.92 5.67
C GLY A 328 14.06 -9.57 4.21
N LYS A 329 13.65 -10.38 3.23
CA LYS A 329 13.82 -10.02 1.81
C LYS A 329 12.79 -8.95 1.42
N PRO A 330 13.21 -7.83 0.79
CA PRO A 330 12.27 -6.82 0.30
C PRO A 330 11.30 -7.43 -0.73
N VAL A 331 10.02 -7.09 -0.61
CA VAL A 331 8.96 -7.52 -1.55
C VAL A 331 8.52 -6.33 -2.41
N TRP A 332 8.10 -5.26 -1.77
CA TRP A 332 7.72 -4.00 -2.43
C TRP A 332 7.87 -2.83 -1.46
N ALA A 333 7.96 -1.62 -2.02
CA ALA A 333 7.88 -0.37 -1.28
C ALA A 333 7.12 0.68 -2.10
N ARG A 334 6.41 1.56 -1.41
CA ARG A 334 5.69 2.71 -1.97
C ARG A 334 5.57 3.82 -0.94
N SER A 335 5.32 5.04 -1.39
CA SER A 335 4.99 6.15 -0.49
C SER A 335 3.54 6.60 -0.70
N PHE A 336 2.88 6.96 0.39
CA PHE A 336 1.59 7.68 0.37
C PHE A 336 1.77 9.20 0.47
N GLY A 337 3.03 9.66 0.63
CA GLY A 337 3.37 11.05 0.90
C GLY A 337 3.21 11.43 2.37
N ALA A 338 3.67 12.62 2.71
CA ALA A 338 3.50 13.18 4.04
C ALA A 338 2.02 13.48 4.30
N LEU A 339 1.53 13.09 5.48
CA LEU A 339 0.16 13.37 5.89
C LEU A 339 0.03 14.81 6.40
N LYS A 340 -1.10 15.43 6.10
CA LYS A 340 -1.48 16.72 6.68
C LYS A 340 -2.14 16.49 8.04
N ASN A 341 -1.35 16.17 9.04
CA ASN A 341 -1.78 16.09 10.43
C ASN A 341 -0.60 16.41 11.39
N ALA A 342 -0.90 16.58 12.69
CA ALA A 342 0.08 17.04 13.67
C ALA A 342 1.13 15.98 14.05
N TYR A 343 0.81 14.68 13.92
CA TYR A 343 1.63 13.58 14.45
C TYR A 343 2.20 12.68 13.34
N GLY A 344 2.06 13.06 12.06
CA GLY A 344 2.44 12.21 10.94
C GLY A 344 1.59 10.93 10.87
N HIS A 345 2.10 9.89 10.21
CA HIS A 345 1.41 8.61 10.15
C HIS A 345 1.67 7.78 11.42
N ALA A 346 0.75 7.84 12.39
CA ALA A 346 0.83 7.10 13.65
C ALA A 346 -0.15 5.90 13.73
N THR A 347 -1.16 5.87 12.86
CA THR A 347 -2.11 4.76 12.76
C THR A 347 -1.43 3.45 12.40
N SER A 348 -1.66 2.41 13.19
CA SER A 348 -1.07 1.09 12.95
C SER A 348 -1.72 0.37 11.77
N LEU A 349 -0.98 -0.58 11.20
CA LEU A 349 -1.44 -1.39 10.08
C LEU A 349 -2.30 -2.57 10.57
N ALA A 350 -3.23 -3.01 9.73
CA ALA A 350 -3.98 -4.25 9.92
C ALA A 350 -3.95 -5.11 8.66
N THR A 351 -4.27 -6.38 8.77
CA THR A 351 -4.38 -7.30 7.63
C THR A 351 -5.71 -8.03 7.63
N TRP A 352 -6.20 -8.33 6.44
CA TRP A 352 -7.33 -9.21 6.22
C TRP A 352 -7.02 -10.17 5.08
N GLN A 353 -6.87 -11.45 5.39
CA GLN A 353 -6.38 -12.44 4.44
C GLN A 353 -5.02 -12.00 3.85
N ASP A 354 -4.89 -11.93 2.52
CA ASP A 354 -3.69 -11.49 1.79
C ASP A 354 -3.63 -9.96 1.55
N ARG A 355 -4.46 -9.18 2.26
CA ARG A 355 -4.57 -7.73 2.08
C ARG A 355 -4.02 -6.95 3.25
N LEU A 356 -3.28 -5.90 2.93
CA LEU A 356 -2.86 -4.89 3.88
C LEU A 356 -3.89 -3.76 3.92
N ILE A 357 -4.38 -3.43 5.12
CA ILE A 357 -5.29 -2.31 5.38
C ILE A 357 -4.49 -1.11 5.87
N VAL A 358 -4.66 0.03 5.19
CA VAL A 358 -3.97 1.29 5.51
C VAL A 358 -5.00 2.39 5.63
N GLN A 359 -5.12 2.97 6.82
CA GLN A 359 -5.96 4.14 7.10
C GLN A 359 -5.09 5.40 7.01
N LEU A 360 -5.48 6.34 6.16
CA LEU A 360 -4.83 7.65 6.00
C LEU A 360 -5.86 8.74 6.29
N ASP A 361 -6.02 9.11 7.55
CA ASP A 361 -6.90 10.20 7.96
C ASP A 361 -6.07 11.47 8.17
N GLN A 362 -6.46 12.57 7.52
CA GLN A 362 -5.66 13.78 7.46
C GLN A 362 -6.48 15.02 7.08
N GLY A 363 -6.00 16.20 7.49
CA GLY A 363 -6.64 17.47 7.17
C GLY A 363 -8.00 17.62 7.80
N GLU A 364 -8.83 18.46 7.20
CA GLU A 364 -10.22 18.68 7.61
C GLU A 364 -11.19 17.83 6.76
N PRO A 365 -12.40 17.51 7.28
CA PRO A 365 -13.38 16.69 6.55
C PRO A 365 -13.71 17.19 5.14
N ASP A 366 -13.80 18.51 4.97
CA ASP A 366 -14.15 19.16 3.70
C ASP A 366 -13.02 19.13 2.67
N GLU A 367 -11.79 18.88 3.10
CA GLU A 367 -10.65 18.75 2.17
C GLU A 367 -10.68 17.43 1.39
N GLY A 368 -11.43 16.42 1.85
CA GLY A 368 -11.60 15.13 1.18
C GLY A 368 -10.30 14.34 1.00
N LYS A 369 -9.31 14.56 1.87
CA LYS A 369 -7.97 13.93 1.77
C LYS A 369 -7.89 12.57 2.44
N SER A 370 -8.76 12.30 3.42
CA SER A 370 -8.77 11.06 4.18
C SER A 370 -9.22 9.88 3.34
N LYS A 371 -8.53 8.75 3.46
CA LYS A 371 -8.79 7.54 2.67
C LYS A 371 -8.51 6.27 3.47
N LEU A 372 -9.25 5.23 3.16
CA LEU A 372 -8.97 3.85 3.59
C LEU A 372 -8.57 3.02 2.37
N TYR A 373 -7.51 2.26 2.48
CA TYR A 373 -6.98 1.40 1.41
C TYR A 373 -6.96 -0.06 1.82
N ALA A 374 -7.22 -0.95 0.86
CA ALA A 374 -6.72 -2.31 0.89
C ALA A 374 -5.70 -2.49 -0.23
N LEU A 375 -4.52 -2.96 0.12
CA LEU A 375 -3.45 -3.28 -0.82
C LEU A 375 -3.32 -4.79 -0.94
N ASP A 376 -3.00 -5.27 -2.13
CA ASP A 376 -2.54 -6.64 -2.34
C ASP A 376 -1.20 -6.83 -1.64
N GLY A 377 -1.13 -7.77 -0.70
CA GLY A 377 0.05 -7.97 0.16
C GLY A 377 1.29 -8.38 -0.60
N ARG A 378 1.17 -9.03 -1.77
CA ARG A 378 2.30 -9.48 -2.58
C ARG A 378 2.92 -8.38 -3.43
N THR A 379 2.09 -7.43 -3.86
CA THR A 379 2.49 -6.44 -4.89
C THR A 379 2.44 -5.00 -4.42
N GLY A 380 1.78 -4.71 -3.29
CA GLY A 380 1.52 -3.34 -2.82
C GLY A 380 0.56 -2.55 -3.70
N ARG A 381 -0.11 -3.19 -4.67
CA ARG A 381 -1.10 -2.54 -5.54
C ARG A 381 -2.41 -2.32 -4.79
N VAL A 382 -3.08 -1.21 -5.10
CA VAL A 382 -4.40 -0.92 -4.54
C VAL A 382 -5.42 -1.93 -5.09
N VAL A 383 -6.05 -2.68 -4.19
CA VAL A 383 -7.19 -3.55 -4.50
C VAL A 383 -8.47 -2.73 -4.50
N TRP A 384 -8.65 -1.92 -3.47
CA TRP A 384 -9.69 -0.91 -3.39
C TRP A 384 -9.22 0.28 -2.53
N GLU A 385 -9.79 1.45 -2.77
CA GLU A 385 -9.67 2.63 -1.94
C GLU A 385 -11.05 3.24 -1.67
N ARG A 386 -11.21 3.84 -0.49
CA ARG A 386 -12.44 4.56 -0.12
C ARG A 386 -12.10 5.95 0.41
N PRO A 387 -12.59 7.01 -0.22
CA PRO A 387 -12.57 8.34 0.36
C PRO A 387 -13.37 8.36 1.65
N ARG A 388 -12.88 9.06 2.65
CA ARG A 388 -13.53 9.26 3.95
C ARG A 388 -13.74 10.75 4.17
N LYS A 389 -14.96 11.15 4.49
CA LYS A 389 -15.28 12.55 4.85
C LYS A 389 -15.04 12.76 6.35
N VAL A 390 -13.79 12.65 6.77
CA VAL A 390 -13.34 12.79 8.15
C VAL A 390 -12.04 13.58 8.21
N GLY A 391 -11.78 14.24 9.32
CA GLY A 391 -10.50 14.89 9.63
C GLY A 391 -9.40 13.91 10.04
N GLY A 392 -8.29 14.44 10.54
CA GLY A 392 -7.18 13.65 11.06
C GLY A 392 -7.63 12.74 12.21
N SER A 393 -7.11 11.51 12.23
CA SER A 393 -7.33 10.52 13.30
C SER A 393 -6.08 9.63 13.41
N TRP A 394 -5.82 9.15 14.62
CA TRP A 394 -4.65 8.33 14.95
C TRP A 394 -5.02 6.94 15.49
N ALA A 395 -6.31 6.68 15.68
CA ALA A 395 -6.82 5.37 16.05
C ALA A 395 -6.52 4.33 14.99
N SER A 396 -6.01 3.18 15.39
CA SER A 396 -5.70 2.08 14.48
C SER A 396 -6.96 1.30 14.10
N PRO A 397 -7.11 0.87 12.83
CA PRO A 397 -8.20 0.02 12.41
C PRO A 397 -8.11 -1.37 13.05
N ILE A 398 -9.27 -1.96 13.35
CA ILE A 398 -9.36 -3.39 13.67
C ILE A 398 -10.12 -4.12 12.58
N VAL A 399 -9.83 -5.41 12.41
CA VAL A 399 -10.57 -6.27 11.48
C VAL A 399 -11.28 -7.34 12.30
N ILE A 400 -12.60 -7.36 12.18
CA ILE A 400 -13.46 -8.29 12.93
C ILE A 400 -14.32 -9.13 11.99
N GLU A 401 -14.75 -10.29 12.45
CA GLU A 401 -15.78 -11.09 11.79
C GLU A 401 -17.09 -10.90 12.58
N ALA A 402 -18.05 -10.20 12.00
CA ALA A 402 -19.35 -9.95 12.60
C ALA A 402 -20.46 -9.99 11.54
N ALA A 403 -21.65 -10.48 11.93
CA ALA A 403 -22.80 -10.65 11.04
C ALA A 403 -22.46 -11.40 9.73
N GLY A 404 -21.55 -12.39 9.80
CA GLY A 404 -21.12 -13.21 8.66
C GLY A 404 -20.24 -12.46 7.63
N LYS A 405 -19.61 -11.34 8.04
CA LYS A 405 -18.77 -10.50 7.17
C LYS A 405 -17.50 -10.08 7.87
N GLY A 406 -16.38 -10.07 7.13
CA GLY A 406 -15.18 -9.36 7.56
C GLY A 406 -15.43 -7.85 7.52
N GLN A 407 -15.28 -7.18 8.64
CA GLN A 407 -15.51 -5.74 8.81
C GLN A 407 -14.23 -5.06 9.27
N ILE A 408 -13.91 -3.92 8.68
CA ILE A 408 -12.84 -3.03 9.12
C ILE A 408 -13.49 -1.89 9.89
N VAL A 409 -13.29 -1.84 11.20
CA VAL A 409 -13.80 -0.78 12.07
C VAL A 409 -12.72 0.29 12.23
N VAL A 410 -13.06 1.51 11.90
CA VAL A 410 -12.17 2.68 11.94
C VAL A 410 -12.85 3.85 12.66
N LEU A 411 -12.05 4.64 13.36
CA LEU A 411 -12.50 5.77 14.14
C LEU A 411 -11.98 7.09 13.55
N ALA A 412 -12.76 8.11 13.63
CA ALA A 412 -12.37 9.49 13.39
C ALA A 412 -13.29 10.43 14.16
N ALA A 413 -12.94 11.71 14.27
CA ALA A 413 -13.82 12.70 14.88
C ALA A 413 -15.23 12.62 14.27
N GLN A 414 -16.25 12.63 15.13
CA GLN A 414 -17.67 12.39 14.92
C GLN A 414 -18.07 10.92 14.72
N TRP A 415 -17.23 10.05 14.12
CA TRP A 415 -17.71 8.79 13.56
C TRP A 415 -16.93 7.54 13.98
N VAL A 416 -17.67 6.50 14.31
CA VAL A 416 -17.23 5.10 14.19
C VAL A 416 -17.79 4.57 12.90
N ILE A 417 -16.95 4.04 12.00
CA ILE A 417 -17.41 3.56 10.69
C ILE A 417 -16.87 2.15 10.45
N ALA A 418 -17.73 1.25 9.99
CA ALA A 418 -17.34 -0.08 9.56
C ALA A 418 -17.43 -0.19 8.03
N TYR A 419 -16.39 -0.77 7.44
CA TYR A 419 -16.30 -1.07 6.02
C TYR A 419 -16.18 -2.57 5.78
N ALA A 420 -16.79 -3.08 4.73
CA ALA A 420 -16.59 -4.47 4.30
C ALA A 420 -15.12 -4.69 3.90
N ALA A 421 -14.44 -5.64 4.54
CA ALA A 421 -13.04 -5.93 4.24
C ALA A 421 -12.81 -6.39 2.79
N LYS A 422 -13.84 -6.99 2.18
CA LYS A 422 -13.78 -7.52 0.82
C LYS A 422 -13.64 -6.43 -0.26
N ASP A 423 -14.38 -5.34 -0.16
CA ASP A 423 -14.51 -4.35 -1.23
C ASP A 423 -14.53 -2.90 -0.73
N GLY A 424 -14.42 -2.68 0.60
CA GLY A 424 -14.44 -1.37 1.23
C GLY A 424 -15.80 -0.67 1.21
N ALA A 425 -16.90 -1.35 0.92
CA ALA A 425 -18.24 -0.77 1.03
C ALA A 425 -18.51 -0.41 2.49
N GLU A 426 -19.04 0.79 2.74
CA GLU A 426 -19.47 1.17 4.07
C GLU A 426 -20.66 0.31 4.50
N LEU A 427 -20.56 -0.31 5.67
CA LEU A 427 -21.58 -1.18 6.23
C LEU A 427 -22.49 -0.42 7.18
N TRP A 428 -21.91 0.20 8.18
CA TRP A 428 -22.61 0.97 9.19
C TRP A 428 -21.74 2.09 9.76
N ARG A 429 -22.38 3.06 10.36
CA ARG A 429 -21.72 4.13 11.12
C ARG A 429 -22.48 4.48 12.39
N VAL A 430 -21.76 4.99 13.38
CA VAL A 430 -22.30 5.54 14.63
C VAL A 430 -21.66 6.91 14.86
N GLU A 431 -22.47 7.92 15.12
CA GLU A 431 -22.02 9.24 15.55
C GLU A 431 -21.75 9.26 17.06
N GLY A 432 -20.75 10.01 17.49
CA GLY A 432 -20.56 10.24 18.93
C GLY A 432 -19.11 10.32 19.37
N LEU A 433 -18.15 10.49 18.46
CA LEU A 433 -16.74 10.71 18.82
C LEU A 433 -16.37 12.19 18.67
N ASN A 434 -15.63 12.74 19.64
CA ASN A 434 -15.16 14.12 19.62
C ASN A 434 -13.65 14.17 19.92
N GLY A 435 -13.00 15.26 19.50
CA GLY A 435 -11.60 15.54 19.79
C GLY A 435 -10.61 14.76 18.91
N GLU A 436 -9.39 14.64 19.39
CA GLU A 436 -8.30 13.92 18.74
C GLU A 436 -8.40 12.41 19.02
N ILE A 437 -8.93 11.66 18.06
CA ILE A 437 -9.22 10.24 18.26
C ILE A 437 -7.92 9.43 18.19
N THR A 438 -7.42 9.00 19.35
CA THR A 438 -6.22 8.18 19.54
C THR A 438 -6.53 6.75 19.99
N PRO A 439 -7.49 6.49 20.92
CA PRO A 439 -7.83 5.14 21.32
C PRO A 439 -8.38 4.32 20.16
N SER A 440 -7.81 3.14 19.95
CA SER A 440 -8.28 2.20 18.93
C SER A 440 -9.47 1.37 19.46
N PRO A 441 -10.37 0.89 18.58
CA PRO A 441 -11.49 0.07 19.02
C PRO A 441 -11.04 -1.30 19.56
N ALA A 442 -11.89 -1.95 20.35
CA ALA A 442 -11.75 -3.35 20.74
C ALA A 442 -13.03 -4.12 20.41
N PHE A 443 -12.92 -5.40 20.09
CA PHE A 443 -14.08 -6.25 19.80
C PHE A 443 -14.06 -7.50 20.67
N ALA A 444 -15.11 -7.69 21.47
CA ALA A 444 -15.30 -8.88 22.28
C ALA A 444 -16.78 -9.07 22.60
N GLY A 445 -17.21 -10.32 22.84
CA GLY A 445 -18.58 -10.61 23.25
C GLY A 445 -19.67 -10.12 22.27
N GLY A 446 -19.33 -9.93 20.99
CA GLY A 446 -20.25 -9.40 19.98
C GLY A 446 -20.45 -7.88 20.01
N LEU A 447 -19.65 -7.15 20.78
CA LEU A 447 -19.68 -5.68 20.88
C LEU A 447 -18.35 -5.07 20.48
N VAL A 448 -18.42 -3.92 19.83
CA VAL A 448 -17.29 -3.03 19.56
C VAL A 448 -17.25 -1.96 20.65
N PHE A 449 -16.14 -1.88 21.39
CA PHE A 449 -15.91 -0.88 22.43
C PHE A 449 -15.01 0.22 21.88
N VAL A 450 -15.42 1.46 22.07
CA VAL A 450 -14.80 2.64 21.51
C VAL A 450 -14.74 3.76 22.53
N ALA A 451 -13.60 4.41 22.68
CA ALA A 451 -13.48 5.61 23.52
C ALA A 451 -13.45 6.89 22.66
N SER A 452 -14.31 7.85 23.01
CA SER A 452 -14.16 9.26 22.64
C SER A 452 -13.25 9.89 23.71
N PRO A 453 -12.05 10.39 23.38
CA PRO A 453 -11.05 10.76 24.36
C PRO A 453 -11.58 11.67 25.46
N SER A 454 -11.41 11.25 26.73
CA SER A 454 -11.83 11.98 27.94
C SER A 454 -13.32 12.36 27.99
N GLU A 455 -14.17 11.78 27.16
CA GLU A 455 -15.59 12.12 27.07
C GLU A 455 -16.49 10.93 27.37
N LYS A 456 -16.46 9.89 26.51
CA LYS A 456 -17.34 8.72 26.69
C LYS A 456 -16.79 7.43 26.10
N LEU A 457 -17.11 6.34 26.76
CA LEU A 457 -16.92 4.97 26.28
C LEU A 457 -18.25 4.47 25.69
N LEU A 458 -18.20 3.91 24.49
CA LEU A 458 -19.35 3.38 23.77
C LEU A 458 -19.22 1.89 23.54
N ALA A 459 -20.33 1.16 23.63
CA ALA A 459 -20.44 -0.23 23.16
C ALA A 459 -21.46 -0.29 22.02
N ILE A 460 -21.05 -0.87 20.90
CA ILE A 460 -21.79 -0.84 19.63
C ILE A 460 -22.00 -2.27 19.14
N ARG A 461 -23.23 -2.60 18.72
CA ARG A 461 -23.51 -3.86 18.01
C ARG A 461 -23.12 -3.71 16.54
N PRO A 462 -22.23 -4.59 15.99
CA PRO A 462 -21.68 -4.44 14.63
C PRO A 462 -22.51 -5.14 13.54
N ASP A 463 -23.79 -5.35 13.76
CA ASP A 463 -24.71 -6.06 12.85
C ASP A 463 -25.68 -5.14 12.10
N GLY A 464 -25.47 -3.83 12.18
CA GLY A 464 -26.32 -2.82 11.57
C GLY A 464 -26.04 -2.54 10.08
N SER A 465 -26.81 -1.59 9.52
CA SER A 465 -26.62 -1.09 8.14
C SER A 465 -26.96 0.40 8.07
N GLY A 466 -26.08 1.21 7.45
CA GLY A 466 -26.22 2.65 7.36
C GLY A 466 -25.95 3.37 8.68
N ASP A 467 -26.59 4.49 8.94
CA ASP A 467 -26.48 5.20 10.22
C ASP A 467 -27.32 4.49 11.30
N VAL A 468 -26.61 3.90 12.24
CA VAL A 468 -27.21 3.11 13.33
C VAL A 468 -27.04 3.76 14.71
N THR A 469 -26.71 5.03 14.76
CA THR A 469 -26.48 5.78 15.99
C THR A 469 -27.59 5.60 17.02
N LYS A 470 -28.85 5.63 16.58
CA LYS A 470 -30.02 5.54 17.49
C LYS A 470 -30.43 4.11 17.84
N THR A 471 -29.90 3.10 17.15
CA THR A 471 -30.42 1.72 17.24
C THR A 471 -29.40 0.69 17.71
N HIS A 472 -28.10 0.91 17.49
CA HIS A 472 -27.06 -0.09 17.76
C HIS A 472 -26.08 0.29 18.88
N LEU A 473 -26.22 1.46 19.51
CA LEU A 473 -25.58 1.71 20.80
C LEU A 473 -26.18 0.78 21.84
N ALA A 474 -25.36 -0.12 22.40
CA ALA A 474 -25.78 -0.98 23.49
C ALA A 474 -25.80 -0.20 24.81
N TRP A 475 -24.76 0.57 25.06
CA TRP A 475 -24.63 1.48 26.21
C TRP A 475 -23.55 2.54 25.96
N THR A 476 -23.54 3.58 26.80
CA THR A 476 -22.50 4.61 26.90
C THR A 476 -22.13 4.83 28.35
N ASN A 477 -20.90 5.21 28.64
CA ASN A 477 -20.40 5.58 29.96
C ASN A 477 -19.42 6.75 29.84
N GLU A 478 -19.45 7.70 30.77
CA GLU A 478 -18.66 8.93 30.76
C GLU A 478 -17.62 8.98 31.90
N ASP A 479 -17.52 7.91 32.72
CA ASP A 479 -16.60 7.83 33.84
C ASP A 479 -15.20 7.35 33.37
N ASN A 480 -14.13 8.07 33.72
CA ASN A 480 -12.73 7.67 33.54
C ASN A 480 -12.41 7.11 32.15
N VAL A 481 -12.79 7.86 31.11
CA VAL A 481 -12.64 7.43 29.73
C VAL A 481 -11.18 7.59 29.27
N PRO A 482 -10.61 6.60 28.59
CA PRO A 482 -9.26 6.69 28.00
C PRO A 482 -9.13 7.84 27.02
N ASP A 483 -7.97 8.50 27.07
CA ASP A 483 -7.60 9.59 26.15
C ASP A 483 -6.56 9.16 25.09
N VAL A 484 -5.65 8.24 25.45
CA VAL A 484 -4.62 7.71 24.54
C VAL A 484 -4.70 6.19 24.43
N THR A 485 -4.88 5.51 25.57
CA THR A 485 -4.90 4.05 25.58
C THR A 485 -6.21 3.50 25.02
N SER A 486 -6.17 2.31 24.47
CA SER A 486 -7.35 1.65 23.91
C SER A 486 -8.04 0.76 24.95
N PRO A 487 -9.36 0.66 24.99
CA PRO A 487 -10.07 -0.26 25.88
C PRO A 487 -9.73 -1.71 25.55
N ALA A 488 -9.78 -2.59 26.55
CA ALA A 488 -9.61 -4.03 26.37
C ALA A 488 -10.80 -4.78 26.97
N SER A 489 -11.19 -5.92 26.37
CA SER A 489 -12.35 -6.69 26.85
C SER A 489 -12.16 -8.19 26.65
N ASN A 490 -12.55 -8.99 27.64
CA ASN A 490 -12.63 -10.46 27.52
C ASN A 490 -14.02 -10.98 27.11
N GLY A 491 -14.95 -10.05 26.78
CA GLY A 491 -16.33 -10.35 26.42
C GLY A 491 -17.32 -10.22 27.57
N ASP A 492 -16.89 -10.42 28.82
CA ASP A 492 -17.70 -10.26 30.03
C ASP A 492 -17.42 -8.91 30.74
N LEU A 493 -16.17 -8.47 30.67
CA LEU A 493 -15.66 -7.26 31.32
C LEU A 493 -14.95 -6.36 30.31
N VAL A 494 -15.06 -5.04 30.52
CA VAL A 494 -14.32 -4.02 29.76
C VAL A 494 -13.41 -3.28 30.73
N PHE A 495 -12.17 -3.09 30.31
CA PHE A 495 -11.14 -2.38 31.07
C PHE A 495 -10.71 -1.14 30.29
N ALA A 496 -10.87 0.01 30.93
CA ALA A 496 -10.51 1.31 30.40
C ALA A 496 -9.42 1.92 31.28
N LEU A 497 -8.25 2.21 30.71
CA LEU A 497 -7.12 2.80 31.40
C LEU A 497 -6.90 4.22 30.89
N THR A 498 -6.89 5.22 31.76
CA THR A 498 -6.54 6.60 31.38
C THR A 498 -5.03 6.78 31.34
N THR A 499 -4.56 7.81 30.64
CA THR A 499 -3.12 8.20 30.64
C THR A 499 -2.63 8.50 32.05
N ALA A 500 -3.48 9.04 32.93
CA ALA A 500 -3.14 9.31 34.33
C ALA A 500 -2.98 8.05 35.20
N GLY A 501 -3.36 6.86 34.71
CA GLY A 501 -3.21 5.59 35.44
C GLY A 501 -4.48 5.09 36.13
N MET A 502 -5.63 5.72 35.92
CA MET A 502 -6.89 5.22 36.42
C MET A 502 -7.37 4.07 35.57
N LEU A 503 -7.48 2.87 36.13
CA LEU A 503 -8.08 1.69 35.49
C LEU A 503 -9.49 1.50 36.01
N THR A 504 -10.46 1.50 35.11
CA THR A 504 -11.87 1.24 35.42
C THR A 504 -12.33 -0.05 34.76
N CYS A 505 -13.05 -0.87 35.52
CA CYS A 505 -13.69 -2.10 35.05
C CYS A 505 -15.19 -1.92 34.94
N TYR A 506 -15.73 -2.26 33.77
CA TYR A 506 -17.17 -2.24 33.50
C TYR A 506 -17.68 -3.64 33.17
N ASP A 507 -18.95 -3.90 33.47
CA ASP A 507 -19.68 -5.03 32.90
C ASP A 507 -19.87 -4.79 31.39
N ALA A 508 -19.45 -5.75 30.57
CA ALA A 508 -19.49 -5.58 29.11
C ALA A 508 -20.92 -5.52 28.56
N LYS A 509 -21.89 -6.11 29.26
CA LYS A 509 -23.29 -6.22 28.81
C LYS A 509 -24.04 -4.89 28.90
N ASP A 510 -23.88 -4.15 30.00
CA ASP A 510 -24.69 -2.97 30.33
C ASP A 510 -23.88 -1.71 30.63
N GLY A 511 -22.54 -1.80 30.63
CA GLY A 511 -21.64 -0.67 30.91
C GLY A 511 -21.59 -0.26 32.37
N LYS A 512 -22.13 -1.05 33.30
CA LYS A 512 -22.12 -0.74 34.72
C LYS A 512 -20.69 -0.77 35.25
N LYS A 513 -20.24 0.32 35.88
CA LYS A 513 -18.96 0.37 36.57
C LYS A 513 -18.97 -0.61 37.76
N LEU A 514 -17.98 -1.51 37.81
CA LEU A 514 -17.82 -2.50 38.85
C LEU A 514 -16.80 -2.05 39.88
N TRP A 515 -15.67 -1.54 39.45
CA TRP A 515 -14.61 -0.96 40.27
C TRP A 515 -13.72 -0.04 39.46
N GLU A 516 -12.92 0.77 40.14
CA GLU A 516 -11.87 1.60 39.63
C GLU A 516 -10.67 1.60 40.57
N HIS A 517 -9.48 1.82 40.05
CA HIS A 517 -8.25 1.90 40.83
C HIS A 517 -7.23 2.81 40.16
N ASP A 518 -6.69 3.76 40.92
CA ASP A 518 -5.61 4.64 40.47
C ASP A 518 -4.25 4.02 40.80
N PHE A 519 -3.46 3.76 39.77
CA PHE A 519 -2.11 3.20 39.92
C PHE A 519 -1.04 4.25 40.15
N GLU A 520 -1.39 5.55 40.13
CA GLU A 520 -0.47 6.68 40.27
C GLU A 520 0.70 6.61 39.28
N MET A 521 0.46 6.15 38.05
CA MET A 521 1.45 5.99 36.99
C MET A 521 0.92 6.44 35.66
N GLU A 522 1.71 7.21 34.92
CA GLU A 522 1.36 7.58 33.55
C GLU A 522 1.48 6.39 32.59
N CYS A 523 0.44 6.20 31.73
CA CYS A 523 0.33 5.08 30.81
C CYS A 523 0.05 5.55 29.38
N HIS A 524 0.91 5.21 28.41
CA HIS A 524 0.60 5.30 26.98
C HIS A 524 0.34 3.91 26.37
N ALA A 525 0.94 2.88 26.95
CA ALA A 525 0.69 1.50 26.55
C ALA A 525 -0.74 1.09 26.88
N SER A 526 -1.47 0.59 25.88
CA SER A 526 -2.81 0.05 26.10
C SER A 526 -2.75 -1.22 26.97
N PRO A 527 -3.74 -1.44 27.86
CA PRO A 527 -3.84 -2.67 28.61
C PRO A 527 -3.99 -3.87 27.70
N ALA A 528 -3.43 -5.00 28.11
CA ALA A 528 -3.56 -6.25 27.38
C ALA A 528 -3.92 -7.40 28.32
N LEU A 529 -4.72 -8.35 27.84
CA LEU A 529 -5.25 -9.46 28.60
C LEU A 529 -4.65 -10.78 28.17
N SER A 530 -4.36 -11.64 29.16
CA SER A 530 -4.05 -13.05 28.92
C SER A 530 -4.73 -13.89 29.99
N GLY A 531 -5.68 -14.73 29.60
CA GLY A 531 -6.53 -15.46 30.54
C GLY A 531 -7.28 -14.51 31.47
N ASN A 532 -7.09 -14.70 32.78
CA ASN A 532 -7.67 -13.85 33.81
C ASN A 532 -6.76 -12.71 34.30
N ARG A 533 -5.76 -12.31 33.49
CA ARG A 533 -4.77 -11.28 33.87
C ARG A 533 -4.78 -10.12 32.92
N ILE A 534 -4.64 -8.91 33.48
CA ILE A 534 -4.46 -7.65 32.76
C ILE A 534 -3.07 -7.16 33.04
N TYR A 535 -2.34 -6.80 32.00
CA TYR A 535 -0.98 -6.28 32.07
C TYR A 535 -0.98 -4.79 31.75
N LEU A 536 -0.46 -3.99 32.66
CA LEU A 536 -0.34 -2.54 32.58
C LEU A 536 1.15 -2.16 32.57
N LEU A 537 1.52 -1.20 31.73
CA LEU A 537 2.89 -0.73 31.58
C LEU A 537 2.94 0.79 31.70
N GLY A 538 3.65 1.28 32.70
CA GLY A 538 3.85 2.71 32.96
C GLY A 538 5.03 3.29 32.17
N GLN A 539 4.94 4.58 31.84
CA GLN A 539 5.99 5.31 31.11
C GLN A 539 7.32 5.37 31.85
N LYS A 540 7.31 5.32 33.18
CA LYS A 540 8.53 5.34 34.03
C LYS A 540 9.06 3.96 34.36
N GLY A 541 8.38 2.89 33.87
CA GLY A 541 8.88 1.53 33.99
C GLY A 541 8.21 0.66 35.02
N THR A 542 7.13 1.11 35.64
CA THR A 542 6.30 0.27 36.50
C THR A 542 5.49 -0.69 35.63
N ALA A 543 5.56 -1.98 35.92
CA ALA A 543 4.72 -3.03 35.30
C ALA A 543 3.79 -3.60 36.38
N VAL A 544 2.50 -3.69 36.07
CA VAL A 544 1.47 -4.18 36.99
C VAL A 544 0.68 -5.29 36.34
N VAL A 545 0.33 -6.33 37.12
CA VAL A 545 -0.61 -7.38 36.72
C VAL A 545 -1.80 -7.34 37.65
N VAL A 546 -3.00 -7.23 37.08
CA VAL A 546 -4.27 -7.17 37.79
C VAL A 546 -5.12 -8.39 37.43
N GLU A 547 -5.94 -8.88 38.33
CA GLU A 547 -6.91 -9.92 38.02
C GLU A 547 -8.05 -9.36 37.16
N ALA A 548 -8.35 -10.00 36.04
CA ALA A 548 -9.48 -9.65 35.19
C ALA A 548 -10.78 -10.22 35.81
N ALA A 549 -11.26 -9.58 36.87
CA ALA A 549 -12.38 -10.04 37.70
C ALA A 549 -13.33 -8.90 38.03
N ARG A 550 -14.53 -9.24 38.53
CA ARG A 550 -15.56 -8.29 38.94
C ARG A 550 -15.24 -7.50 40.24
N GLN A 551 -14.14 -7.85 40.90
CA GLN A 551 -13.58 -7.17 42.07
C GLN A 551 -12.11 -6.89 41.80
N PHE A 552 -11.63 -5.73 42.23
CA PHE A 552 -10.24 -5.34 42.06
C PHE A 552 -9.32 -6.22 42.89
N LYS A 553 -8.22 -6.68 42.24
CA LYS A 553 -7.13 -7.36 42.90
C LYS A 553 -5.85 -7.18 42.09
N GLU A 554 -4.86 -6.49 42.68
CA GLU A 554 -3.50 -6.45 42.16
C GLU A 554 -2.83 -7.81 42.43
N LEU A 555 -2.29 -8.43 41.40
CA LEU A 555 -1.60 -9.73 41.51
C LEU A 555 -0.08 -9.57 41.62
N PHE A 556 0.47 -8.56 40.94
CA PHE A 556 1.90 -8.37 40.86
C PHE A 556 2.25 -6.93 40.45
N ARG A 557 3.41 -6.45 40.95
CA ARG A 557 4.00 -5.16 40.56
C ARG A 557 5.53 -5.30 40.53
N ALA A 558 6.18 -4.67 39.53
CA ALA A 558 7.63 -4.61 39.43
C ALA A 558 8.10 -3.30 38.76
N GLU A 559 9.27 -2.84 39.20
CA GLU A 559 9.99 -1.74 38.54
C GLU A 559 10.98 -2.32 37.54
N MET A 560 10.74 -2.09 36.25
CA MET A 560 11.54 -2.65 35.16
C MET A 560 12.85 -1.90 34.92
N GLY A 561 12.94 -0.63 35.37
CA GLY A 561 14.08 0.25 35.09
C GLY A 561 14.19 0.63 33.61
N ASP A 562 13.06 0.65 32.90
CA ASP A 562 12.93 1.01 31.48
C ASP A 562 11.52 1.51 31.22
N GLY A 563 11.33 2.63 30.55
CA GLY A 563 10.03 3.21 30.28
C GLY A 563 9.29 2.51 29.15
N PHE A 564 7.94 2.51 29.19
CA PHE A 564 7.10 1.86 28.18
C PHE A 564 6.07 2.80 27.55
N HIS A 565 6.11 2.89 26.23
CA HIS A 565 5.07 3.53 25.41
C HIS A 565 4.33 2.50 24.55
N ALA A 566 5.03 1.44 24.17
CA ALA A 566 4.50 0.36 23.35
C ALA A 566 3.67 -0.63 24.19
N SER A 567 2.56 -1.09 23.63
CA SER A 567 1.72 -2.11 24.25
C SER A 567 2.39 -3.50 24.18
N PRO A 568 2.16 -4.40 25.15
CA PRO A 568 2.76 -5.73 25.15
C PRO A 568 2.24 -6.60 24.00
N ALA A 569 3.08 -7.54 23.58
CA ALA A 569 2.71 -8.60 22.65
C ALA A 569 2.84 -9.97 23.31
N PHE A 570 2.00 -10.92 22.89
CA PHE A 570 1.99 -12.27 23.43
C PHE A 570 2.19 -13.30 22.33
N ALA A 571 2.92 -14.32 22.61
CA ALA A 571 2.97 -15.52 21.76
C ALA A 571 3.45 -16.72 22.57
N GLN A 572 2.85 -17.85 22.34
CA GLN A 572 3.14 -19.07 23.09
C GLN A 572 2.95 -18.84 24.60
N ASP A 573 4.00 -19.02 25.40
CA ASP A 573 4.05 -18.80 26.84
C ASP A 573 4.84 -17.54 27.25
N ARG A 574 5.03 -16.59 26.30
CA ARG A 574 5.92 -15.44 26.43
C ARG A 574 5.18 -14.11 26.24
N ILE A 575 5.73 -13.09 26.91
CA ILE A 575 5.32 -11.70 26.77
C ILE A 575 6.52 -10.93 26.22
N PHE A 576 6.31 -10.17 25.17
CA PHE A 576 7.33 -9.32 24.56
C PHE A 576 7.01 -7.85 24.84
N LEU A 577 7.94 -7.15 25.49
CA LEU A 577 7.81 -5.75 25.86
C LEU A 577 8.90 -4.95 25.12
N ARG A 578 8.52 -3.87 24.50
CA ARG A 578 9.45 -2.90 23.94
C ARG A 578 9.51 -1.70 24.85
N GLY A 579 10.60 -1.58 25.59
CA GLY A 579 10.94 -0.38 26.36
C GLY A 579 11.68 0.66 25.50
N VAL A 580 11.93 1.81 26.09
CA VAL A 580 12.69 2.89 25.47
C VAL A 580 14.14 2.46 25.20
N THR A 581 14.75 1.74 26.15
CA THR A 581 16.15 1.32 26.08
C THR A 581 16.37 -0.16 25.80
N ASN A 582 15.39 -1.03 26.11
CA ASN A 582 15.54 -2.48 25.95
C ASN A 582 14.27 -3.10 25.36
N VAL A 583 14.45 -4.24 24.70
CA VAL A 583 13.38 -5.18 24.38
C VAL A 583 13.49 -6.35 25.38
N TRP A 584 12.36 -6.73 25.95
CA TRP A 584 12.26 -7.76 26.99
C TRP A 584 11.41 -8.94 26.50
N CYS A 585 11.81 -10.13 26.87
CA CYS A 585 10.98 -11.30 26.77
C CYS A 585 10.77 -11.90 28.16
N LEU A 586 9.52 -11.90 28.63
CA LEU A 586 9.14 -12.51 29.88
C LEU A 586 8.59 -13.91 29.58
N GLY A 587 9.00 -14.91 30.36
CA GLY A 587 8.60 -16.29 30.16
C GLY A 587 9.68 -17.28 30.59
N PRO A 588 9.52 -18.57 30.27
CA PRO A 588 10.51 -19.56 30.64
C PRO A 588 11.85 -19.31 29.93
N VAL A 589 12.93 -19.47 30.67
CA VAL A 589 14.28 -19.41 30.12
C VAL A 589 14.48 -20.61 29.19
N ALA A 590 14.95 -20.35 27.97
CA ALA A 590 15.25 -21.44 27.03
C ALA A 590 16.30 -22.37 27.66
N ALA A 591 16.00 -23.66 27.72
CA ALA A 591 16.99 -24.66 28.15
C ALA A 591 18.21 -24.56 27.20
N PRO A 592 19.46 -24.61 27.73
CA PRO A 592 20.63 -24.62 26.87
C PRO A 592 20.53 -25.76 25.87
N ARG A 593 20.60 -25.47 24.56
CA ARG A 593 20.71 -26.54 23.57
C ARG A 593 21.94 -27.35 23.93
N LYS A 594 21.76 -28.61 24.27
CA LYS A 594 22.86 -29.59 24.28
C LYS A 594 23.41 -29.63 22.85
N LEU A 595 24.61 -29.12 22.67
CA LEU A 595 25.39 -29.19 21.43
C LEU A 595 25.70 -30.64 21.09
#